data_ceb493aca2f816a9c06b8876c039a6d4
#
_entry.id   ceb493aca2f816a9c06b8876c039a6d4
#
_cell.length_a   1.000
_cell.length_b   1.000
_cell.length_c   1.000
_cell.angle_alpha   90.00
_cell.angle_beta   90.00
_cell.angle_gamma   90.00
#
_symmetry.space_group_name_H-M   'P 1'
#
loop_
_entity.id
_entity.type
_entity.pdbx_description
1 polymer ?
#
loop_
_entity_poly.entity_id
_entity_poly.type
_entity_poly.pdbx_seq_one_letter_code
_entity_poly.pdbx_strand_id
1 'polypeptide(L)'
;MSESRAILENVINDFSPDKFTLFFRKKSRNFVAREDSYSRYNDDDFKNGIQLGEIKYQENERLLICAFEVKKPLSERAGKKSQYDKAKAILKSAENQKCYAGIFIFYDANGNFRFSLVYPEYAAHRRKWSSFRRFTYFVSNEFTNKTFLQRIAAHDDDFTSLEKVKESFAVGPVTNLFYKEFFEEYGKLVQAVRKINKIDEEKARDFVLLFAIRTIFLGFIQKRKWLGDNEKFIQHFFTAYQATREKDKFYEDWLSILFFEALNHRFSPRRHLPAQFNDALRLAPYLNGGLFKEKKEYDEQGWLIPDNEIAGFFDFLFSHSFTIEESSLNDAELQLNPEFLGIIFERLINKADGAVYTPRTEVDLMCRLSLVQWLNKNLDLPITKTNLYELFFREGEAEEDQKEGSFSKKEAREILDKMESLAICDPAVGSGAFLVGMMQVMDETEQILKVRYDLDSQNVFERKKSIIAQSLYGVEVKEWA
;
A
#
# COMPACT_ATOMS: atom_id res chain seq x y z
N MET A 1 9.47 -9.91 24.96
CA MET A 1 8.48 -10.28 23.92
C MET A 1 7.16 -10.44 24.65
N SER A 2 6.05 -9.84 24.20
CA SER A 2 4.73 -10.00 24.85
C SER A 2 4.24 -11.44 24.72
N GLU A 3 3.42 -11.91 25.67
CA GLU A 3 2.83 -13.24 25.56
C GLU A 3 1.85 -13.32 24.37
N SER A 4 1.09 -12.25 24.11
CA SER A 4 0.20 -12.16 22.96
C SER A 4 0.95 -12.33 21.63
N ARG A 5 2.20 -11.84 21.52
CA ARG A 5 3.03 -12.04 20.33
C ARG A 5 3.43 -13.51 20.14
N ALA A 6 3.87 -14.18 21.20
CA ALA A 6 4.22 -15.59 21.12
C ALA A 6 3.01 -16.46 20.70
N ILE A 7 1.81 -16.11 21.19
CA ILE A 7 0.57 -16.78 20.79
C ILE A 7 0.28 -16.56 19.31
N LEU A 8 0.35 -15.31 18.80
CA LEU A 8 0.09 -15.03 17.38
C LEU A 8 1.14 -15.66 16.45
N GLU A 9 2.41 -15.68 16.83
CA GLU A 9 3.45 -16.40 16.08
C GLU A 9 3.13 -17.90 15.99
N ASN A 10 2.61 -18.49 17.06
CA ASN A 10 2.12 -19.89 17.03
C ASN A 10 0.90 -20.06 16.12
N VAL A 11 -0.06 -19.10 16.12
CA VAL A 11 -1.23 -19.11 15.22
C VAL A 11 -0.80 -19.05 13.76
N ILE A 12 0.20 -18.24 13.44
CA ILE A 12 0.71 -18.10 12.05
C ILE A 12 1.33 -19.40 11.55
N ASN A 13 2.06 -20.09 12.42
CA ASN A 13 2.74 -21.34 12.05
C ASN A 13 1.83 -22.56 12.03
N ASP A 14 0.84 -22.58 12.89
CA ASP A 14 -0.11 -23.69 13.07
C ASP A 14 -1.50 -23.12 13.38
N PHE A 15 -2.24 -22.80 12.32
CA PHE A 15 -3.50 -22.07 12.42
C PHE A 15 -4.59 -22.91 13.09
N SER A 16 -5.23 -22.32 14.12
CA SER A 16 -6.50 -22.77 14.67
C SER A 16 -7.30 -21.57 15.19
N PRO A 17 -8.61 -21.44 14.87
CA PRO A 17 -9.45 -20.36 15.39
C PRO A 17 -9.45 -20.29 16.92
N ASP A 18 -9.41 -21.42 17.62
CA ASP A 18 -9.48 -21.50 19.08
C ASP A 18 -8.28 -20.84 19.77
N LYS A 19 -7.11 -20.83 19.11
CA LYS A 19 -5.91 -20.15 19.62
C LYS A 19 -6.11 -18.66 19.77
N PHE A 20 -7.00 -18.04 18.99
CA PHE A 20 -7.34 -16.62 19.15
C PHE A 20 -8.06 -16.34 20.48
N THR A 21 -8.76 -17.30 21.06
CA THR A 21 -9.35 -17.14 22.40
C THR A 21 -8.27 -16.85 23.44
N LEU A 22 -7.13 -17.57 23.38
CA LEU A 22 -5.98 -17.32 24.25
C LEU A 22 -5.36 -15.94 23.97
N PHE A 23 -5.23 -15.60 22.70
CA PHE A 23 -4.72 -14.29 22.29
C PHE A 23 -5.58 -13.15 22.87
N PHE A 24 -6.90 -13.16 22.69
CA PHE A 24 -7.77 -12.10 23.18
C PHE A 24 -7.84 -12.02 24.70
N ARG A 25 -7.68 -13.14 25.41
CA ARG A 25 -7.53 -13.13 26.88
C ARG A 25 -6.27 -12.37 27.33
N LYS A 26 -5.19 -12.41 26.55
CA LYS A 26 -3.98 -11.63 26.82
C LYS A 26 -4.12 -10.18 26.41
N LYS A 27 -4.93 -9.88 25.40
CA LYS A 27 -5.13 -8.51 24.89
C LYS A 27 -6.09 -7.69 25.74
N SER A 28 -7.02 -8.32 26.46
CA SER A 28 -7.99 -7.61 27.29
C SER A 28 -8.50 -8.45 28.47
N ARG A 29 -8.44 -7.88 29.68
CA ARG A 29 -9.03 -8.47 30.89
C ARG A 29 -10.55 -8.53 30.81
N ASN A 30 -11.17 -7.71 29.98
CA ASN A 30 -12.62 -7.65 29.78
C ASN A 30 -13.09 -8.60 28.68
N PHE A 31 -12.22 -9.46 28.17
CA PHE A 31 -12.59 -10.47 27.18
C PHE A 31 -13.40 -11.60 27.82
N VAL A 32 -14.56 -11.85 27.27
CA VAL A 32 -15.42 -12.98 27.62
C VAL A 32 -15.44 -13.95 26.46
N ALA A 33 -14.85 -15.12 26.66
CA ALA A 33 -14.87 -16.17 25.64
C ALA A 33 -16.29 -16.69 25.42
N ARG A 34 -16.60 -17.00 24.18
CA ARG A 34 -17.84 -17.64 23.71
C ARG A 34 -17.43 -18.72 22.71
N GLU A 35 -18.21 -19.77 22.64
CA GLU A 35 -18.02 -20.83 21.64
C GLU A 35 -19.37 -21.07 20.94
N ASP A 36 -20.07 -19.96 20.67
CA ASP A 36 -21.39 -20.00 20.06
C ASP A 36 -21.28 -20.24 18.57
N SER A 37 -21.98 -21.25 18.06
CA SER A 37 -22.04 -21.51 16.63
C SER A 37 -22.76 -20.38 15.90
N TYR A 38 -22.09 -19.84 14.90
CA TYR A 38 -22.60 -18.83 13.96
C TYR A 38 -22.98 -19.46 12.60
N SER A 39 -23.34 -20.75 12.61
CA SER A 39 -23.71 -21.51 11.41
C SER A 39 -24.85 -20.88 10.60
N ARG A 40 -25.75 -20.09 11.25
CA ARG A 40 -26.80 -19.32 10.58
C ARG A 40 -26.29 -18.24 9.63
N TYR A 41 -25.02 -17.85 9.76
CA TYR A 41 -24.33 -16.92 8.86
C TYR A 41 -23.47 -17.63 7.82
N ASN A 42 -23.46 -18.98 7.77
CA ASN A 42 -22.80 -19.73 6.72
C ASN A 42 -23.60 -19.56 5.40
N ASP A 43 -22.88 -19.57 4.27
CA ASP A 43 -23.45 -19.47 2.92
C ASP A 43 -22.55 -20.15 1.88
N ASP A 44 -22.69 -19.77 0.63
CA ASP A 44 -21.90 -20.35 -0.48
C ASP A 44 -20.41 -20.03 -0.40
N ASP A 45 -20.03 -18.92 0.22
CA ASP A 45 -18.62 -18.48 0.33
C ASP A 45 -18.01 -18.76 1.70
N PHE A 46 -18.83 -18.87 2.76
CA PHE A 46 -18.39 -18.99 4.16
C PHE A 46 -18.98 -20.20 4.87
N LYS A 47 -18.17 -20.86 5.68
CA LYS A 47 -18.56 -22.01 6.51
C LYS A 47 -17.89 -21.96 7.88
N ASN A 48 -18.26 -22.87 8.77
CA ASN A 48 -17.68 -23.02 10.11
C ASN A 48 -17.67 -21.71 10.92
N GLY A 49 -18.74 -20.89 10.76
CA GLY A 49 -18.85 -19.65 11.51
C GLY A 49 -18.96 -19.90 13.02
N ILE A 50 -18.13 -19.20 13.81
CA ILE A 50 -18.08 -19.27 15.26
C ILE A 50 -17.87 -17.89 15.87
N GLN A 51 -18.57 -17.60 16.97
CA GLN A 51 -18.24 -16.49 17.84
C GLN A 51 -17.19 -16.94 18.84
N LEU A 52 -15.99 -16.36 18.80
CA LEU A 52 -14.90 -16.66 19.73
C LEU A 52 -15.06 -15.93 21.06
N GLY A 53 -15.74 -14.80 21.05
CA GLY A 53 -15.99 -14.03 22.26
C GLY A 53 -16.42 -12.59 22.01
N GLU A 54 -16.40 -11.81 23.10
CA GLU A 54 -16.65 -10.37 23.10
C GLU A 54 -15.76 -9.65 24.11
N ILE A 55 -15.34 -8.42 23.82
CA ILE A 55 -14.71 -7.54 24.80
C ILE A 55 -15.75 -6.50 25.22
N LYS A 56 -15.98 -6.33 26.53
CA LYS A 56 -16.95 -5.39 27.08
C LYS A 56 -16.22 -4.17 27.63
N TYR A 57 -16.40 -3.01 27.00
CA TYR A 57 -15.80 -1.76 27.47
C TYR A 57 -16.74 -1.01 28.41
N GLN A 58 -18.01 -0.89 28.02
CA GLN A 58 -19.10 -0.31 28.79
C GLN A 58 -20.35 -1.16 28.64
N GLU A 59 -21.43 -0.82 29.35
CA GLU A 59 -22.68 -1.59 29.35
C GLU A 59 -23.23 -1.81 27.94
N ASN A 60 -23.11 -0.81 27.07
CA ASN A 60 -23.59 -0.80 25.68
C ASN A 60 -22.47 -0.74 24.63
N GLU A 61 -21.21 -0.86 25.01
CA GLU A 61 -20.08 -0.83 24.08
C GLU A 61 -19.32 -2.14 24.11
N ARG A 62 -19.53 -2.98 23.09
CA ARG A 62 -18.91 -4.29 22.96
C ARG A 62 -18.21 -4.42 21.62
N LEU A 63 -17.09 -5.13 21.64
CA LEU A 63 -16.35 -5.57 20.45
C LEU A 63 -16.63 -7.07 20.25
N LEU A 64 -17.31 -7.40 19.17
CA LEU A 64 -17.59 -8.78 18.77
C LEU A 64 -16.35 -9.42 18.14
N ILE A 65 -16.10 -10.72 18.42
CA ILE A 65 -14.99 -11.45 17.82
C ILE A 65 -15.52 -12.74 17.21
N CYS A 66 -15.36 -12.88 15.87
CA CYS A 66 -15.85 -14.03 15.11
C CYS A 66 -14.80 -14.57 14.17
N ALA A 67 -14.90 -15.88 13.87
CA ALA A 67 -14.09 -16.54 12.85
C ALA A 67 -14.98 -17.27 11.84
N PHE A 68 -14.57 -17.25 10.56
CA PHE A 68 -15.26 -17.94 9.46
C PHE A 68 -14.23 -18.56 8.52
N GLU A 69 -14.45 -19.81 8.14
CA GLU A 69 -13.68 -20.44 7.09
C GLU A 69 -14.24 -20.04 5.72
N VAL A 70 -13.34 -19.55 4.82
CA VAL A 70 -13.69 -19.25 3.44
C VAL A 70 -13.49 -20.49 2.57
N LYS A 71 -14.41 -20.72 1.63
CA LYS A 71 -14.36 -21.89 0.74
C LYS A 71 -13.29 -21.79 -0.36
N LYS A 72 -12.90 -20.57 -0.72
CA LYS A 72 -11.84 -20.30 -1.71
C LYS A 72 -10.54 -19.92 -1.01
N PRO A 73 -9.37 -20.31 -1.54
CA PRO A 73 -8.10 -19.87 -0.98
C PRO A 73 -8.04 -18.34 -0.88
N LEU A 74 -7.56 -17.86 0.25
CA LEU A 74 -7.33 -16.44 0.48
C LEU A 74 -6.15 -15.95 -0.33
N SER A 75 -6.23 -14.71 -0.76
CA SER A 75 -5.10 -13.96 -1.33
C SER A 75 -5.10 -12.55 -0.77
N GLU A 76 -4.02 -11.82 -0.94
CA GLU A 76 -3.94 -10.42 -0.51
C GLU A 76 -5.09 -9.57 -1.08
N ARG A 77 -5.59 -9.91 -2.27
CA ARG A 77 -6.54 -9.10 -3.05
C ARG A 77 -7.97 -9.59 -3.02
N ALA A 78 -8.17 -10.90 -3.18
CA ALA A 78 -9.51 -11.45 -3.41
C ALA A 78 -10.34 -11.56 -2.12
N GLY A 79 -11.65 -11.33 -2.24
CA GLY A 79 -12.62 -11.61 -1.17
C GLY A 79 -12.78 -10.51 -0.11
N LYS A 80 -12.06 -9.39 -0.18
CA LYS A 80 -12.16 -8.31 0.84
C LYS A 80 -13.58 -7.79 0.97
N LYS A 81 -14.25 -7.48 -0.14
CA LYS A 81 -15.61 -6.93 -0.14
C LYS A 81 -16.63 -7.92 0.43
N SER A 82 -16.65 -9.17 -0.02
CA SER A 82 -17.59 -10.19 0.48
C SER A 82 -17.42 -10.47 1.96
N GLN A 83 -16.18 -10.50 2.45
CA GLN A 83 -15.87 -10.67 3.88
C GLN A 83 -16.34 -9.47 4.70
N TYR A 84 -16.13 -8.26 4.20
CA TYR A 84 -16.62 -7.04 4.84
C TYR A 84 -18.16 -6.98 4.86
N ASP A 85 -18.83 -7.31 3.76
CA ASP A 85 -20.29 -7.32 3.67
C ASP A 85 -20.87 -8.36 4.64
N LYS A 86 -20.24 -9.52 4.78
CA LYS A 86 -20.56 -10.53 5.79
C LYS A 86 -20.43 -9.96 7.20
N ALA A 87 -19.30 -9.36 7.54
CA ALA A 87 -19.05 -8.76 8.85
C ALA A 87 -20.09 -7.68 9.18
N LYS A 88 -20.38 -6.81 8.21
CA LYS A 88 -21.39 -5.74 8.33
C LYS A 88 -22.80 -6.30 8.54
N ALA A 89 -23.19 -7.35 7.83
CA ALA A 89 -24.47 -8.00 8.01
C ALA A 89 -24.62 -8.58 9.42
N ILE A 90 -23.57 -9.23 9.95
CA ILE A 90 -23.53 -9.76 11.32
C ILE A 90 -23.69 -8.64 12.35
N LEU A 91 -22.95 -7.54 12.21
CA LEU A 91 -23.04 -6.40 13.13
C LEU A 91 -24.37 -5.64 13.04
N LYS A 92 -25.10 -5.75 11.94
CA LYS A 92 -26.44 -5.16 11.77
C LYS A 92 -27.55 -6.04 12.35
N SER A 93 -27.27 -7.30 12.64
CA SER A 93 -28.30 -8.23 13.15
C SER A 93 -28.85 -7.81 14.51
N ALA A 94 -30.10 -8.18 14.79
CA ALA A 94 -30.79 -7.80 16.03
C ALA A 94 -30.06 -8.28 17.29
N GLU A 95 -29.44 -9.45 17.24
CA GLU A 95 -28.69 -10.05 18.36
C GLU A 95 -27.40 -9.30 18.69
N ASN A 96 -26.80 -8.61 17.71
CA ASN A 96 -25.54 -7.89 17.84
C ASN A 96 -25.71 -6.37 17.98
N GLN A 97 -26.91 -5.88 18.26
CA GLN A 97 -27.21 -4.44 18.38
C GLN A 97 -26.34 -3.71 19.42
N LYS A 98 -25.86 -4.43 20.46
CA LYS A 98 -24.95 -3.88 21.49
C LYS A 98 -23.47 -3.92 21.08
N CYS A 99 -23.16 -4.51 19.91
CA CYS A 99 -21.79 -4.57 19.40
C CYS A 99 -21.53 -3.37 18.46
N TYR A 100 -20.71 -2.43 18.92
CA TYR A 100 -20.35 -1.23 18.15
C TYR A 100 -19.28 -1.50 17.10
N ALA A 101 -18.51 -2.59 17.26
CA ALA A 101 -17.49 -3.01 16.35
C ALA A 101 -17.31 -4.52 16.39
N GLY A 102 -16.62 -5.08 15.40
CA GLY A 102 -16.24 -6.49 15.40
C GLY A 102 -14.87 -6.71 14.79
N ILE A 103 -14.11 -7.63 15.39
CA ILE A 103 -12.94 -8.23 14.77
C ILE A 103 -13.39 -9.54 14.13
N PHE A 104 -13.14 -9.66 12.84
CA PHE A 104 -13.50 -10.82 12.03
C PHE A 104 -12.24 -11.48 11.50
N ILE A 105 -12.13 -12.80 11.72
CA ILE A 105 -11.03 -13.64 11.28
C ILE A 105 -11.57 -14.54 10.18
N PHE A 106 -11.21 -14.23 8.94
CA PHE A 106 -11.55 -15.06 7.78
C PHE A 106 -10.33 -15.91 7.43
N TYR A 107 -10.47 -17.23 7.41
CA TYR A 107 -9.34 -18.14 7.19
C TYR A 107 -9.65 -19.18 6.12
N ASP A 108 -8.61 -19.70 5.48
CA ASP A 108 -8.73 -20.76 4.49
C ASP A 108 -8.14 -22.10 4.98
N ALA A 109 -8.31 -23.14 4.17
CA ALA A 109 -7.81 -24.48 4.48
C ALA A 109 -6.27 -24.58 4.55
N ASN A 110 -5.54 -23.57 4.04
CA ASN A 110 -4.08 -23.53 4.10
C ASN A 110 -3.56 -22.82 5.36
N GLY A 111 -4.45 -22.33 6.23
CA GLY A 111 -4.10 -21.59 7.44
C GLY A 111 -3.80 -20.10 7.19
N ASN A 112 -3.96 -19.61 5.97
CA ASN A 112 -3.94 -18.17 5.73
C ASN A 112 -5.18 -17.54 6.35
N PHE A 113 -5.03 -16.33 6.88
CA PHE A 113 -6.18 -15.64 7.45
C PHE A 113 -6.14 -14.14 7.21
N ARG A 114 -7.33 -13.54 7.25
CA ARG A 114 -7.51 -12.10 7.24
C ARG A 114 -8.09 -11.66 8.57
N PHE A 115 -7.40 -10.72 9.22
CA PHE A 115 -7.75 -10.18 10.53
C PHE A 115 -8.29 -8.76 10.34
N SER A 116 -9.61 -8.57 10.45
CA SER A 116 -10.29 -7.36 10.04
C SER A 116 -11.08 -6.73 11.18
N LEU A 117 -10.95 -5.41 11.37
CA LEU A 117 -11.80 -4.61 12.25
C LEU A 117 -12.87 -3.89 11.42
N VAL A 118 -14.13 -4.12 11.75
CA VAL A 118 -15.29 -3.48 11.10
C VAL A 118 -16.12 -2.74 12.13
N TYR A 119 -16.42 -1.47 11.89
CA TYR A 119 -17.21 -0.63 12.79
C TYR A 119 -17.96 0.47 12.05
N PRO A 120 -19.10 0.99 12.57
CA PRO A 120 -19.75 2.17 12.06
C PRO A 120 -19.15 3.44 12.66
N GLU A 121 -19.06 4.48 11.85
CA GLU A 121 -18.78 5.86 12.28
C GLU A 121 -20.08 6.66 12.20
N TYR A 122 -20.28 7.62 13.09
CA TYR A 122 -21.42 8.51 13.10
C TYR A 122 -20.96 9.91 12.69
N ALA A 123 -21.32 10.33 11.49
CA ALA A 123 -21.06 11.67 10.99
C ALA A 123 -22.37 12.38 10.73
N ALA A 124 -22.61 13.53 11.39
CA ALA A 124 -23.73 14.44 11.14
C ALA A 124 -25.10 13.74 10.90
N HIS A 125 -25.54 12.92 11.85
CA HIS A 125 -26.82 12.17 11.82
C HIS A 125 -26.91 10.97 10.86
N ARG A 126 -25.82 10.60 10.16
CA ARG A 126 -25.76 9.39 9.33
C ARG A 126 -24.75 8.39 9.90
N ARG A 127 -25.13 7.10 9.84
CA ARG A 127 -24.25 5.98 10.18
C ARG A 127 -23.42 5.62 8.94
N LYS A 128 -22.13 5.93 8.95
CA LYS A 128 -21.16 5.54 7.92
C LYS A 128 -20.37 4.34 8.42
N TRP A 129 -20.15 3.34 7.58
CA TRP A 129 -19.35 2.17 7.93
C TRP A 129 -17.89 2.39 7.56
N SER A 130 -16.97 1.84 8.35
CA SER A 130 -15.55 1.81 8.01
C SER A 130 -15.34 1.17 6.63
N SER A 131 -14.35 1.65 5.88
CA SER A 131 -14.07 1.09 4.55
C SER A 131 -13.65 -0.39 4.63
N PHE A 132 -14.10 -1.22 3.69
CA PHE A 132 -13.71 -2.63 3.62
C PHE A 132 -12.22 -2.85 3.28
N ARG A 133 -11.52 -1.81 2.86
CA ARG A 133 -10.11 -1.84 2.50
C ARG A 133 -9.19 -1.35 3.64
N ARG A 134 -9.76 -0.67 4.63
CA ARG A 134 -9.05 -0.23 5.83
C ARG A 134 -9.18 -1.25 6.95
N PHE A 135 -8.29 -1.16 7.93
CA PHE A 135 -8.38 -1.93 9.17
C PHE A 135 -8.38 -3.46 8.96
N THR A 136 -7.59 -3.94 8.01
CA THR A 136 -7.45 -5.36 7.74
C THR A 136 -5.99 -5.76 7.53
N TYR A 137 -5.63 -6.94 8.02
CA TYR A 137 -4.33 -7.57 7.80
C TYR A 137 -4.55 -8.89 7.08
N PHE A 138 -3.80 -9.14 6.02
CA PHE A 138 -3.66 -10.47 5.44
C PHE A 138 -2.42 -11.13 6.04
N VAL A 139 -2.58 -12.33 6.59
CA VAL A 139 -1.56 -13.06 7.33
C VAL A 139 -1.37 -14.43 6.71
N SER A 140 -0.14 -14.79 6.43
CA SER A 140 0.26 -16.07 5.83
C SER A 140 1.64 -16.47 6.36
N ASN A 141 1.89 -17.76 6.54
CA ASN A 141 3.23 -18.24 6.89
C ASN A 141 4.27 -18.05 5.78
N GLU A 142 3.83 -17.77 4.56
CA GLU A 142 4.70 -17.49 3.40
C GLU A 142 5.18 -16.03 3.35
N PHE A 143 4.53 -15.13 4.12
CA PHE A 143 4.81 -13.70 4.11
C PHE A 143 5.49 -13.23 5.39
N THR A 144 6.08 -12.04 5.31
CA THR A 144 6.53 -11.34 6.50
C THR A 144 5.31 -10.78 7.23
N ASN A 145 5.10 -11.15 8.48
CA ASN A 145 3.99 -10.67 9.30
C ASN A 145 4.46 -9.62 10.33
N LYS A 146 5.60 -8.95 10.06
CA LYS A 146 6.25 -8.03 11.00
C LYS A 146 5.30 -6.93 11.45
N THR A 147 4.64 -6.26 10.51
CA THR A 147 3.70 -5.17 10.81
C THR A 147 2.51 -5.65 11.63
N PHE A 148 1.90 -6.79 11.26
CA PHE A 148 0.80 -7.37 12.01
C PHE A 148 1.20 -7.66 13.45
N LEU A 149 2.33 -8.34 13.66
CA LEU A 149 2.84 -8.68 14.99
C LEU A 149 3.21 -7.45 15.80
N GLN A 150 3.84 -6.45 15.19
CA GLN A 150 4.22 -5.20 15.87
C GLN A 150 3.02 -4.35 16.29
N ARG A 151 1.92 -4.40 15.54
CA ARG A 151 0.75 -3.56 15.80
C ARG A 151 -0.30 -4.26 16.66
N ILE A 152 -0.59 -5.51 16.35
CA ILE A 152 -1.65 -6.26 17.01
C ILE A 152 -1.14 -6.94 18.29
N ALA A 153 0.14 -7.25 18.38
CA ALA A 153 0.73 -7.98 19.52
C ALA A 153 1.91 -7.24 20.19
N ALA A 154 1.98 -5.91 20.08
CA ALA A 154 3.04 -5.11 20.69
C ALA A 154 3.07 -5.27 22.22
N HIS A 155 1.92 -5.17 22.84
CA HIS A 155 1.74 -5.21 24.30
C HIS A 155 0.59 -6.14 24.69
N ASP A 156 0.68 -6.69 25.87
CA ASP A 156 -0.43 -7.39 26.51
C ASP A 156 -1.37 -6.37 27.16
N ASP A 157 -2.64 -6.72 27.33
CA ASP A 157 -3.69 -5.92 28.02
C ASP A 157 -3.83 -4.47 27.46
N ASP A 158 -3.64 -4.29 26.15
CA ASP A 158 -3.73 -2.98 25.49
C ASP A 158 -5.06 -2.74 24.73
N PHE A 159 -5.91 -3.77 24.55
CA PHE A 159 -7.27 -3.62 24.03
C PHE A 159 -8.23 -3.13 25.11
N THR A 160 -7.89 -2.00 25.75
CA THR A 160 -8.62 -1.42 26.90
C THR A 160 -9.82 -0.58 26.49
N SER A 161 -9.89 -0.10 25.26
CA SER A 161 -10.99 0.64 24.66
C SER A 161 -11.08 0.40 23.17
N LEU A 162 -12.23 0.71 22.54
CA LEU A 162 -12.39 0.59 21.10
C LEU A 162 -11.41 1.51 20.34
N GLU A 163 -11.11 2.69 20.89
CA GLU A 163 -10.14 3.60 20.27
C GLU A 163 -8.72 2.98 20.26
N LYS A 164 -8.32 2.30 21.34
CA LYS A 164 -7.03 1.57 21.36
C LYS A 164 -6.97 0.43 20.34
N VAL A 165 -8.09 -0.25 20.13
CA VAL A 165 -8.19 -1.26 19.07
C VAL A 165 -8.08 -0.61 17.69
N LYS A 166 -8.77 0.51 17.43
CA LYS A 166 -8.65 1.25 16.17
C LYS A 166 -7.21 1.75 15.93
N GLU A 167 -6.54 2.26 16.97
CA GLU A 167 -5.13 2.68 16.90
C GLU A 167 -4.21 1.54 16.47
N SER A 168 -4.48 0.29 16.89
CA SER A 168 -3.67 -0.88 16.49
C SER A 168 -3.81 -1.23 15.01
N PHE A 169 -4.86 -0.77 14.35
CA PHE A 169 -5.09 -0.88 12.91
C PHE A 169 -4.75 0.41 12.14
N ALA A 170 -4.36 1.48 12.80
CA ALA A 170 -4.05 2.74 12.13
C ALA A 170 -2.70 2.69 11.39
N VAL A 171 -2.64 3.30 10.21
CA VAL A 171 -1.47 3.29 9.32
C VAL A 171 -0.37 4.25 9.76
N GLY A 172 -0.73 5.42 10.27
CA GLY A 172 0.22 6.47 10.61
C GLY A 172 1.39 6.05 11.52
N PRO A 173 1.16 5.29 12.61
CA PRO A 173 2.23 4.80 13.46
C PRO A 173 3.18 3.81 12.79
N VAL A 174 2.69 2.98 11.85
CA VAL A 174 3.53 2.04 11.07
C VAL A 174 4.48 2.80 10.17
N THR A 175 3.97 3.82 9.51
CA THR A 175 4.75 4.70 8.64
C THR A 175 5.89 5.36 9.41
N ASN A 176 5.61 5.90 10.59
CA ASN A 176 6.63 6.56 11.40
C ASN A 176 7.71 5.59 11.92
N LEU A 177 7.32 4.36 12.30
CA LEU A 177 8.27 3.33 12.73
C LEU A 177 9.17 2.90 11.57
N PHE A 178 8.57 2.65 10.40
CA PHE A 178 9.33 2.34 9.18
C PHE A 178 10.36 3.42 8.88
N TYR A 179 9.97 4.70 8.89
CA TYR A 179 10.91 5.78 8.63
C TYR A 179 12.04 5.84 9.65
N LYS A 180 11.75 5.62 10.93
CA LYS A 180 12.79 5.58 11.96
C LYS A 180 13.80 4.48 11.67
N GLU A 181 13.34 3.25 11.47
CA GLU A 181 14.20 2.11 11.13
C GLU A 181 14.95 2.34 9.81
N PHE A 182 14.27 2.90 8.80
CA PHE A 182 14.89 3.24 7.51
C PHE A 182 16.04 4.24 7.66
N PHE A 183 15.85 5.32 8.42
CA PHE A 183 16.91 6.31 8.64
C PHE A 183 18.08 5.76 9.43
N GLU A 184 17.86 4.81 10.32
CA GLU A 184 18.94 4.10 11.03
C GLU A 184 19.78 3.24 10.06
N GLU A 185 19.14 2.43 9.22
CA GLU A 185 19.83 1.60 8.23
C GLU A 185 20.49 2.43 7.12
N TYR A 186 19.82 3.44 6.63
CA TYR A 186 20.38 4.40 5.69
C TYR A 186 21.64 5.10 6.25
N GLY A 187 21.59 5.52 7.51
CA GLY A 187 22.73 6.15 8.18
C GLY A 187 23.95 5.21 8.30
N LYS A 188 23.73 3.92 8.58
CA LYS A 188 24.81 2.91 8.61
C LYS A 188 25.46 2.77 7.23
N LEU A 189 24.63 2.62 6.17
CA LEU A 189 25.10 2.56 4.78
C LEU A 189 25.96 3.79 4.42
N VAL A 190 25.48 5.01 4.71
CA VAL A 190 26.22 6.25 4.41
C VAL A 190 27.60 6.24 5.08
N GLN A 191 27.67 5.89 6.37
CA GLN A 191 28.96 5.86 7.09
C GLN A 191 29.90 4.79 6.54
N ALA A 192 29.39 3.61 6.19
CA ALA A 192 30.20 2.52 5.62
C ALA A 192 30.72 2.89 4.24
N VAL A 193 29.88 3.40 3.35
CA VAL A 193 30.25 3.86 2.00
C VAL A 193 31.29 4.99 2.06
N ARG A 194 31.06 5.98 2.93
CA ARG A 194 32.01 7.07 3.17
C ARG A 194 33.40 6.54 3.57
N LYS A 195 33.42 5.59 4.50
CA LYS A 195 34.66 5.04 5.07
C LYS A 195 35.45 4.20 4.04
N ILE A 196 34.76 3.29 3.32
CA ILE A 196 35.42 2.38 2.38
C ILE A 196 35.95 3.14 1.15
N ASN A 197 35.18 4.11 0.64
CA ASN A 197 35.55 4.88 -0.55
C ASN A 197 36.36 6.14 -0.25
N LYS A 198 36.50 6.53 1.02
CA LYS A 198 37.21 7.76 1.46
C LYS A 198 36.66 9.04 0.80
N ILE A 199 35.37 9.13 0.64
CA ILE A 199 34.68 10.27 0.05
C ILE A 199 34.05 11.16 1.13
N ASP A 200 33.63 12.39 0.75
CA ASP A 200 32.91 13.27 1.65
C ASP A 200 31.50 12.73 1.96
N GLU A 201 30.89 13.30 3.01
CA GLU A 201 29.60 12.81 3.51
C GLU A 201 28.45 13.11 2.54
N GLU A 202 28.51 14.21 1.81
CA GLU A 202 27.46 14.62 0.85
C GLU A 202 27.39 13.64 -0.32
N LYS A 203 28.53 13.33 -0.94
CA LYS A 203 28.62 12.33 -2.01
C LYS A 203 28.20 10.94 -1.55
N ALA A 204 28.58 10.54 -0.33
CA ALA A 204 28.17 9.26 0.23
C ALA A 204 26.65 9.22 0.44
N ARG A 205 26.04 10.30 0.93
CA ARG A 205 24.59 10.41 1.08
C ARG A 205 23.84 10.29 -0.23
N ASP A 206 24.27 11.03 -1.25
CA ASP A 206 23.61 11.02 -2.56
C ASP A 206 23.72 9.66 -3.24
N PHE A 207 24.87 9.03 -3.20
CA PHE A 207 25.08 7.69 -3.76
C PHE A 207 24.23 6.64 -3.04
N VAL A 208 24.22 6.64 -1.71
CA VAL A 208 23.40 5.72 -0.91
C VAL A 208 21.91 6.02 -1.09
N LEU A 209 21.53 7.27 -1.27
CA LEU A 209 20.15 7.64 -1.58
C LEU A 209 19.66 7.02 -2.89
N LEU A 210 20.46 7.14 -3.95
CA LEU A 210 20.15 6.51 -5.24
C LEU A 210 20.06 4.98 -5.12
N PHE A 211 21.00 4.36 -4.41
CA PHE A 211 20.96 2.93 -4.13
C PHE A 211 19.67 2.52 -3.40
N ALA A 212 19.32 3.23 -2.33
CA ALA A 212 18.14 2.93 -1.53
C ALA A 212 16.84 3.07 -2.34
N ILE A 213 16.67 4.18 -3.09
CA ILE A 213 15.48 4.42 -3.92
C ILE A 213 15.37 3.35 -5.01
N ARG A 214 16.46 3.03 -5.72
CA ARG A 214 16.50 1.98 -6.75
C ARG A 214 16.10 0.63 -6.15
N THR A 215 16.62 0.29 -4.97
CA THR A 215 16.31 -0.97 -4.30
C THR A 215 14.87 -1.07 -3.84
N ILE A 216 14.31 0.01 -3.27
CA ILE A 216 12.89 0.06 -2.88
C ILE A 216 12.00 -0.10 -4.12
N PHE A 217 12.34 0.58 -5.21
CA PHE A 217 11.60 0.46 -6.46
C PHE A 217 11.63 -0.97 -7.02
N LEU A 218 12.78 -1.66 -6.91
CA LEU A 218 12.87 -3.09 -7.27
C LEU A 218 11.97 -3.96 -6.39
N GLY A 219 11.74 -3.61 -5.13
CA GLY A 219 10.78 -4.27 -4.27
C GLY A 219 9.37 -4.28 -4.86
N PHE A 220 8.94 -3.17 -5.48
CA PHE A 220 7.66 -3.11 -6.20
C PHE A 220 7.68 -3.91 -7.51
N ILE A 221 8.76 -3.87 -8.26
CA ILE A 221 8.90 -4.61 -9.53
C ILE A 221 8.87 -6.11 -9.31
N GLN A 222 9.61 -6.62 -8.33
CA GLN A 222 9.59 -8.05 -8.00
C GLN A 222 8.22 -8.48 -7.47
N LYS A 223 7.50 -7.63 -6.73
CA LYS A 223 6.13 -7.89 -6.28
C LYS A 223 5.15 -7.99 -7.47
N ARG A 224 5.42 -7.29 -8.57
CA ARG A 224 4.73 -7.44 -9.87
C ARG A 224 5.13 -8.70 -10.62
N LYS A 225 6.10 -9.47 -10.13
CA LYS A 225 6.68 -10.64 -10.79
C LYS A 225 7.36 -10.33 -12.14
N TRP A 226 7.76 -9.09 -12.34
CA TRP A 226 8.40 -8.65 -13.60
C TRP A 226 9.87 -9.04 -13.69
N LEU A 227 10.44 -9.65 -12.66
CA LEU A 227 11.78 -10.20 -12.63
C LEU A 227 11.70 -11.73 -12.51
N GLY A 228 11.52 -12.42 -13.64
CA GLY A 228 11.51 -13.87 -13.71
C GLY A 228 10.38 -14.55 -12.94
N ASP A 229 9.21 -13.92 -12.85
CA ASP A 229 8.05 -14.42 -12.08
C ASP A 229 8.35 -14.70 -10.59
N ASN A 230 9.30 -13.98 -10.01
CA ASN A 230 9.83 -14.23 -8.68
C ASN A 230 9.61 -13.02 -7.75
N GLU A 231 8.75 -13.17 -6.74
CA GLU A 231 8.47 -12.10 -5.75
C GLU A 231 9.61 -11.85 -4.76
N LYS A 232 10.63 -12.71 -4.72
CA LYS A 232 11.84 -12.59 -3.89
C LYS A 232 13.12 -12.54 -4.75
N PHE A 233 13.01 -12.00 -5.96
CA PHE A 233 14.11 -11.99 -6.93
C PHE A 233 15.39 -11.40 -6.34
N ILE A 234 15.32 -10.23 -5.72
CA ILE A 234 16.49 -9.52 -5.20
C ILE A 234 17.19 -10.31 -4.09
N GLN A 235 16.41 -10.92 -3.19
CA GLN A 235 16.95 -11.75 -2.11
C GLN A 235 17.65 -12.99 -2.68
N HIS A 236 17.05 -13.68 -3.66
CA HIS A 236 17.66 -14.81 -4.32
C HIS A 236 18.88 -14.41 -5.14
N PHE A 237 18.85 -13.24 -5.77
CA PHE A 237 19.97 -12.69 -6.54
C PHE A 237 21.18 -12.39 -5.65
N PHE A 238 20.93 -11.79 -4.48
CA PHE A 238 21.98 -11.57 -3.47
C PHE A 238 22.52 -12.87 -2.88
N THR A 239 21.66 -13.84 -2.56
CA THR A 239 22.08 -15.17 -2.08
C THR A 239 22.97 -15.89 -3.10
N ALA A 240 22.63 -15.80 -4.40
CA ALA A 240 23.45 -16.38 -5.45
C ALA A 240 24.82 -15.71 -5.58
N TYR A 241 24.88 -14.39 -5.43
CA TYR A 241 26.13 -13.65 -5.33
C TYR A 241 26.99 -14.12 -4.14
N GLN A 242 26.41 -14.21 -2.95
CA GLN A 242 27.12 -14.66 -1.75
C GLN A 242 27.75 -16.07 -1.93
N ALA A 243 27.14 -16.93 -2.73
CA ALA A 243 27.69 -18.24 -3.05
C ALA A 243 28.96 -18.19 -3.91
N THR A 244 29.23 -17.08 -4.61
CA THR A 244 30.47 -16.90 -5.40
C THR A 244 31.70 -16.68 -4.53
N ARG A 245 31.52 -16.29 -3.27
CA ARG A 245 32.57 -15.92 -2.30
C ARG A 245 33.34 -14.64 -2.68
N GLU A 246 32.88 -13.88 -3.67
CA GLU A 246 33.36 -12.52 -3.93
C GLU A 246 32.95 -11.61 -2.77
N LYS A 247 33.64 -10.48 -2.61
CA LYS A 247 33.37 -9.55 -1.51
C LYS A 247 33.21 -8.13 -2.04
N ASP A 248 32.16 -7.47 -1.56
CA ASP A 248 31.85 -6.07 -1.82
C ASP A 248 31.73 -5.74 -3.32
N LYS A 249 31.34 -6.75 -4.13
CA LYS A 249 31.13 -6.64 -5.59
C LYS A 249 29.68 -6.74 -6.03
N PHE A 250 28.75 -6.94 -5.11
CA PHE A 250 27.34 -7.12 -5.48
C PHE A 250 26.77 -5.91 -6.21
N TYR A 251 27.11 -4.69 -5.76
CA TYR A 251 26.66 -3.49 -6.45
C TYR A 251 27.26 -3.38 -7.86
N GLU A 252 28.57 -3.51 -7.96
CA GLU A 252 29.30 -3.31 -9.23
C GLU A 252 29.01 -4.41 -10.27
N ASP A 253 29.05 -5.68 -9.88
CA ASP A 253 29.02 -6.79 -10.85
C ASP A 253 27.63 -7.44 -11.00
N TRP A 254 26.67 -7.11 -10.13
CA TRP A 254 25.34 -7.72 -10.16
C TRP A 254 24.22 -6.68 -10.25
N LEU A 255 24.13 -5.73 -9.32
CA LEU A 255 23.06 -4.74 -9.33
C LEU A 255 23.19 -3.72 -10.47
N SER A 256 24.42 -3.30 -10.81
CA SER A 256 24.66 -2.40 -11.95
C SER A 256 24.14 -2.98 -13.26
N ILE A 257 24.33 -4.29 -13.47
CA ILE A 257 23.82 -5.00 -14.65
C ILE A 257 22.28 -4.96 -14.69
N LEU A 258 21.64 -5.21 -13.53
CA LEU A 258 20.17 -5.09 -13.43
C LEU A 258 19.71 -3.66 -13.70
N PHE A 259 20.31 -2.67 -13.02
CA PHE A 259 19.90 -1.27 -13.11
C PHE A 259 20.14 -0.67 -14.50
N PHE A 260 21.34 -0.83 -15.04
CA PHE A 260 21.79 -0.05 -16.20
C PHE A 260 21.69 -0.81 -17.52
N GLU A 261 21.68 -2.14 -17.50
CA GLU A 261 21.56 -2.95 -18.70
C GLU A 261 20.17 -3.58 -18.83
N ALA A 262 19.72 -4.39 -17.86
CA ALA A 262 18.50 -5.17 -17.97
C ALA A 262 17.26 -4.26 -18.03
N LEU A 263 17.11 -3.31 -17.10
CA LEU A 263 16.00 -2.36 -17.07
C LEU A 263 16.06 -1.29 -18.19
N ASN A 264 17.15 -1.27 -19.00
CA ASN A 264 17.31 -0.43 -20.18
C ASN A 264 17.33 -1.21 -21.50
N HIS A 265 16.95 -2.51 -21.47
CA HIS A 265 16.96 -3.42 -22.64
C HIS A 265 18.35 -3.48 -23.36
N ARG A 266 19.45 -3.36 -22.61
CA ARG A 266 20.83 -3.44 -23.11
C ARG A 266 21.55 -4.69 -22.62
N PHE A 267 20.85 -5.54 -21.86
CA PHE A 267 21.44 -6.71 -21.21
C PHE A 267 21.84 -7.79 -22.20
N SER A 268 23.03 -8.31 -21.99
CA SER A 268 23.52 -9.54 -22.64
C SER A 268 23.92 -10.55 -21.57
N PRO A 269 23.62 -11.86 -21.75
CA PRO A 269 23.90 -12.90 -20.76
C PRO A 269 25.34 -12.89 -20.27
N ARG A 270 25.54 -13.05 -18.97
CA ARG A 270 26.83 -13.04 -18.29
C ARG A 270 27.19 -14.45 -17.81
N ARG A 271 28.44 -14.87 -17.97
CA ARG A 271 28.93 -16.22 -17.57
C ARG A 271 28.92 -16.42 -16.06
N HIS A 272 29.14 -15.36 -15.26
CA HIS A 272 29.13 -15.43 -13.81
C HIS A 272 27.72 -15.49 -13.20
N LEU A 273 26.68 -15.13 -13.98
CA LEU A 273 25.29 -15.20 -13.53
C LEU A 273 24.71 -16.59 -13.81
N PRO A 274 24.06 -17.23 -12.83
CA PRO A 274 23.27 -18.44 -13.05
C PRO A 274 22.22 -18.26 -14.17
N ALA A 275 21.89 -19.35 -14.89
CA ALA A 275 21.02 -19.31 -16.06
C ALA A 275 19.66 -18.65 -15.75
N GLN A 276 19.05 -18.99 -14.62
CA GLN A 276 17.76 -18.43 -14.19
C GLN A 276 17.77 -16.90 -14.08
N PHE A 277 18.88 -16.30 -13.62
CA PHE A 277 19.00 -14.85 -13.54
C PHE A 277 19.29 -14.23 -14.91
N ASN A 278 20.08 -14.85 -15.74
CA ASN A 278 20.27 -14.43 -17.13
C ASN A 278 18.93 -14.36 -17.88
N ASP A 279 18.05 -15.36 -17.71
CA ASP A 279 16.74 -15.40 -18.35
C ASP A 279 15.81 -14.31 -17.78
N ALA A 280 15.79 -14.12 -16.47
CA ALA A 280 14.99 -13.09 -15.82
C ALA A 280 15.42 -11.68 -16.24
N LEU A 281 16.73 -11.40 -16.27
CA LEU A 281 17.27 -10.10 -16.67
C LEU A 281 17.02 -9.79 -18.15
N ARG A 282 17.03 -10.79 -19.03
CA ARG A 282 16.71 -10.63 -20.44
C ARG A 282 15.24 -10.22 -20.66
N LEU A 283 14.34 -10.68 -19.79
CA LEU A 283 12.90 -10.41 -19.85
C LEU A 283 12.47 -9.24 -18.96
N ALA A 284 13.42 -8.59 -18.30
CA ALA A 284 13.13 -7.46 -17.42
C ALA A 284 12.41 -6.32 -18.18
N PRO A 285 11.47 -5.60 -17.55
CA PRO A 285 10.76 -4.53 -18.20
C PRO A 285 11.69 -3.35 -18.54
N TYR A 286 11.41 -2.66 -19.64
CA TYR A 286 12.06 -1.38 -19.92
C TYR A 286 11.49 -0.28 -19.04
N LEU A 287 12.36 0.40 -18.29
CA LEU A 287 11.99 1.50 -17.43
C LEU A 287 12.60 2.81 -17.97
N ASN A 288 11.82 3.52 -18.77
CA ASN A 288 12.23 4.77 -19.37
C ASN A 288 12.19 5.94 -18.37
N GLY A 289 13.03 5.89 -17.35
CA GLY A 289 13.12 6.95 -16.34
C GLY A 289 14.55 7.32 -15.98
N GLY A 290 14.75 8.51 -15.42
CA GLY A 290 16.06 8.99 -14.95
C GLY A 290 16.68 8.14 -13.85
N LEU A 291 15.85 7.40 -13.08
CA LEU A 291 16.28 6.61 -11.92
C LEU A 291 17.28 5.49 -12.27
N PHE A 292 17.07 4.79 -13.38
CA PHE A 292 17.91 3.67 -13.83
C PHE A 292 18.87 4.05 -14.95
N LYS A 293 19.08 5.34 -15.19
CA LYS A 293 20.22 5.81 -15.99
C LYS A 293 21.47 5.87 -15.13
N GLU A 294 22.57 5.41 -15.68
CA GLU A 294 23.87 5.48 -15.05
C GLU A 294 24.29 6.94 -14.86
N LYS A 295 24.67 7.32 -13.64
CA LYS A 295 25.09 8.67 -13.27
C LYS A 295 26.60 8.72 -13.17
N LYS A 296 27.24 9.54 -14.01
CA LYS A 296 28.71 9.71 -14.02
C LYS A 296 29.27 10.10 -12.65
N GLU A 297 28.54 10.92 -11.92
CA GLU A 297 28.94 11.48 -10.64
C GLU A 297 28.95 10.44 -9.50
N TYR A 298 28.22 9.34 -9.66
CA TYR A 298 28.04 8.30 -8.63
C TYR A 298 28.34 6.89 -9.14
N ASP A 299 27.71 6.45 -10.21
CA ASP A 299 27.71 5.06 -10.66
C ASP A 299 28.99 4.68 -11.40
N GLU A 300 29.60 5.63 -12.15
CA GLU A 300 30.85 5.42 -12.90
C GLU A 300 32.11 5.61 -12.02
N GLN A 301 31.96 5.94 -10.73
CA GLN A 301 33.11 6.21 -9.85
C GLN A 301 33.78 4.95 -9.31
N GLY A 302 33.17 3.76 -9.51
CA GLY A 302 33.65 2.50 -8.94
C GLY A 302 33.57 2.44 -7.41
N TRP A 303 32.62 3.19 -6.82
CA TRP A 303 32.41 3.16 -5.38
C TRP A 303 31.79 1.86 -4.91
N LEU A 304 32.29 1.34 -3.83
CA LEU A 304 31.87 0.08 -3.23
C LEU A 304 30.79 0.32 -2.18
N ILE A 305 29.85 -0.61 -2.10
CA ILE A 305 28.93 -0.75 -0.97
C ILE A 305 29.26 -2.08 -0.29
N PRO A 306 29.62 -2.09 1.02
CA PRO A 306 29.95 -3.34 1.70
C PRO A 306 28.78 -4.33 1.74
N ASP A 307 29.05 -5.59 1.48
CA ASP A 307 28.02 -6.65 1.40
C ASP A 307 27.23 -6.83 2.70
N ASN A 308 27.88 -6.67 3.86
CA ASN A 308 27.20 -6.75 5.16
C ASN A 308 26.19 -5.62 5.37
N GLU A 309 26.44 -4.44 4.84
CA GLU A 309 25.51 -3.31 4.90
C GLU A 309 24.35 -3.48 3.91
N ILE A 310 24.63 -4.05 2.72
CA ILE A 310 23.57 -4.45 1.77
C ILE A 310 22.68 -5.51 2.41
N ALA A 311 23.26 -6.53 3.05
CA ALA A 311 22.50 -7.57 3.75
C ALA A 311 21.58 -6.97 4.82
N GLY A 312 22.11 -6.11 5.70
CA GLY A 312 21.32 -5.45 6.74
C GLY A 312 20.19 -4.59 6.18
N PHE A 313 20.46 -3.83 5.12
CA PHE A 313 19.45 -3.02 4.45
C PHE A 313 18.36 -3.89 3.77
N PHE A 314 18.73 -5.00 3.14
CA PHE A 314 17.78 -5.95 2.55
C PHE A 314 16.96 -6.67 3.61
N ASP A 315 17.56 -7.10 4.71
CA ASP A 315 16.85 -7.71 5.83
C ASP A 315 15.82 -6.74 6.42
N PHE A 316 16.18 -5.48 6.58
CA PHE A 316 15.25 -4.44 6.98
C PHE A 316 14.14 -4.25 5.95
N LEU A 317 14.49 -3.95 4.70
CA LEU A 317 13.55 -3.56 3.66
C LEU A 317 12.55 -4.68 3.34
N PHE A 318 13.04 -5.91 3.13
CA PHE A 318 12.22 -7.06 2.76
C PHE A 318 11.57 -7.77 3.96
N SER A 319 11.82 -7.29 5.19
CA SER A 319 10.99 -7.64 6.35
C SER A 319 9.62 -6.94 6.32
N HIS A 320 9.41 -5.98 5.43
CA HIS A 320 8.14 -5.29 5.20
C HIS A 320 7.48 -5.81 3.93
N SER A 321 6.13 -5.88 3.95
CA SER A 321 5.37 -6.25 2.76
C SER A 321 5.25 -5.06 1.80
N PHE A 322 5.42 -5.32 0.51
CA PHE A 322 5.20 -4.36 -0.56
C PHE A 322 3.79 -4.55 -1.13
N THR A 323 3.07 -3.47 -1.38
CA THR A 323 1.82 -3.49 -2.15
C THR A 323 1.99 -2.73 -3.45
N ILE A 324 1.30 -3.19 -4.48
CA ILE A 324 1.24 -2.56 -5.80
C ILE A 324 -0.15 -1.96 -6.07
N GLU A 325 -1.07 -2.06 -5.12
CA GLU A 325 -2.37 -1.44 -5.25
C GLU A 325 -2.24 0.07 -5.06
N GLU A 326 -2.73 0.82 -6.04
CA GLU A 326 -3.03 2.22 -5.87
C GLU A 326 -4.22 2.30 -4.94
N SER A 327 -3.95 2.57 -3.68
CA SER A 327 -5.00 2.73 -2.70
C SER A 327 -5.73 4.05 -2.93
N SER A 328 -7.06 4.02 -2.97
CA SER A 328 -7.86 5.22 -2.76
C SER A 328 -7.52 5.81 -1.38
N LEU A 329 -7.85 7.08 -1.11
CA LEU A 329 -7.63 7.73 0.21
C LEU A 329 -8.10 6.89 1.40
N ASN A 330 -9.02 5.95 1.13
CA ASN A 330 -9.60 5.03 2.10
C ASN A 330 -8.88 3.68 2.20
N ASP A 331 -7.87 3.41 1.35
CA ASP A 331 -7.21 2.12 1.21
C ASP A 331 -5.85 2.03 1.92
N ALA A 332 -5.66 2.78 2.98
CA ALA A 332 -4.43 2.73 3.75
C ALA A 332 -4.18 1.29 4.27
N GLU A 333 -3.69 0.42 3.40
CA GLU A 333 -3.17 -0.89 3.81
C GLU A 333 -1.87 -0.69 4.60
N LEU A 334 -1.65 -1.55 5.58
CA LEU A 334 -0.48 -1.57 6.47
C LEU A 334 0.78 -2.13 5.76
N GLN A 335 0.95 -1.77 4.48
CA GLN A 335 2.00 -2.25 3.60
C GLN A 335 2.72 -1.06 2.96
N LEU A 336 3.98 -1.27 2.55
CA LEU A 336 4.70 -0.28 1.77
C LEU A 336 4.02 -0.11 0.40
N ASN A 337 3.51 1.06 0.12
CA ASN A 337 2.92 1.43 -1.16
C ASN A 337 3.88 2.35 -1.95
N PRO A 338 3.68 2.59 -3.25
CA PRO A 338 4.53 3.47 -4.04
C PRO A 338 4.66 4.91 -3.51
N GLU A 339 3.68 5.41 -2.77
CA GLU A 339 3.72 6.73 -2.14
C GLU A 339 4.87 6.87 -1.12
N PHE A 340 5.27 5.76 -0.49
CA PHE A 340 6.44 5.73 0.39
C PHE A 340 7.72 6.17 -0.29
N LEU A 341 7.90 5.87 -1.58
CA LEU A 341 9.05 6.36 -2.34
C LEU A 341 9.09 7.88 -2.37
N GLY A 342 7.96 8.53 -2.66
CA GLY A 342 7.85 9.99 -2.65
C GLY A 342 8.19 10.57 -1.29
N ILE A 343 7.64 10.01 -0.21
CA ILE A 343 7.88 10.48 1.15
C ILE A 343 9.34 10.28 1.58
N ILE A 344 9.95 9.12 1.27
CA ILE A 344 11.37 8.86 1.57
C ILE A 344 12.24 9.88 0.82
N PHE A 345 11.99 10.02 -0.46
CA PHE A 345 12.69 10.93 -1.34
C PHE A 345 12.63 12.37 -0.79
N GLU A 346 11.46 12.89 -0.50
CA GLU A 346 11.29 14.23 0.04
C GLU A 346 11.93 14.40 1.42
N ARG A 347 11.77 13.46 2.34
CA ARG A 347 12.39 13.55 3.68
C ARG A 347 13.91 13.49 3.68
N LEU A 348 14.52 12.78 2.71
CA LEU A 348 15.97 12.69 2.58
C LEU A 348 16.57 13.92 1.91
N ILE A 349 15.89 14.49 0.92
CA ILE A 349 16.33 15.70 0.21
C ILE A 349 16.05 16.96 1.05
N ASN A 350 14.92 17.02 1.72
CA ASN A 350 14.37 18.23 2.33
C ASN A 350 15.15 18.77 3.52
N LYS A 351 16.01 17.99 4.17
CA LYS A 351 16.87 18.55 5.22
C LYS A 351 17.84 19.62 4.69
N ALA A 352 18.14 19.60 3.38
CA ALA A 352 19.06 20.54 2.74
C ALA A 352 18.34 21.67 1.99
N ASP A 353 17.17 21.42 1.37
CA ASP A 353 16.60 22.32 0.34
C ASP A 353 15.20 22.89 0.70
N GLY A 354 14.68 22.63 1.90
CA GLY A 354 13.44 23.29 2.40
C GLY A 354 12.14 22.85 1.73
N ALA A 355 12.13 21.72 1.02
CA ALA A 355 10.93 21.18 0.40
C ALA A 355 9.97 20.62 1.47
N VAL A 356 8.67 20.71 1.26
CA VAL A 356 7.63 20.28 2.22
C VAL A 356 6.75 19.23 1.55
N TYR A 357 6.68 18.04 2.15
CA TYR A 357 5.74 17.02 1.72
C TYR A 357 4.30 17.46 1.96
N THR A 358 3.47 17.41 0.93
CA THR A 358 2.04 17.63 1.05
C THR A 358 1.35 16.27 1.18
N PRO A 359 0.68 15.97 2.31
CA PRO A 359 0.00 14.70 2.51
C PRO A 359 -1.05 14.43 1.42
N ARG A 360 -1.28 13.16 1.11
CA ARG A 360 -2.17 12.73 0.03
C ARG A 360 -3.60 13.26 0.16
N THR A 361 -4.10 13.38 1.40
CA THR A 361 -5.44 13.92 1.65
C THR A 361 -5.57 15.35 1.17
N GLU A 362 -4.57 16.19 1.43
CA GLU A 362 -4.50 17.58 1.02
C GLU A 362 -4.30 17.69 -0.50
N VAL A 363 -3.45 16.83 -1.09
CA VAL A 363 -3.27 16.74 -2.54
C VAL A 363 -4.59 16.41 -3.24
N ASP A 364 -5.29 15.37 -2.79
CA ASP A 364 -6.58 14.96 -3.33
C ASP A 364 -7.62 16.09 -3.24
N LEU A 365 -7.74 16.72 -2.06
CA LEU A 365 -8.62 17.87 -1.84
C LEU A 365 -8.31 19.00 -2.82
N MET A 366 -7.04 19.37 -2.95
CA MET A 366 -6.60 20.46 -3.84
C MET A 366 -6.86 20.14 -5.30
N CYS A 367 -6.59 18.90 -5.74
CA CYS A 367 -6.85 18.45 -7.11
C CYS A 367 -8.34 18.51 -7.43
N ARG A 368 -9.21 17.96 -6.57
CA ARG A 368 -10.68 17.99 -6.75
C ARG A 368 -11.22 19.42 -6.78
N LEU A 369 -10.80 20.27 -5.84
CA LEU A 369 -11.20 21.67 -5.80
C LEU A 369 -10.77 22.43 -7.05
N SER A 370 -9.55 22.20 -7.56
CA SER A 370 -9.04 22.83 -8.76
C SER A 370 -9.86 22.44 -9.99
N LEU A 371 -10.20 21.15 -10.15
CA LEU A 371 -11.04 20.66 -11.24
C LEU A 371 -12.46 21.24 -11.18
N VAL A 372 -13.09 21.25 -9.99
CA VAL A 372 -14.40 21.87 -9.80
C VAL A 372 -14.38 23.34 -10.20
N GLN A 373 -13.38 24.10 -9.78
CA GLN A 373 -13.28 25.53 -10.11
C GLN A 373 -13.03 25.76 -11.60
N TRP A 374 -12.17 24.94 -12.21
CA TRP A 374 -11.86 25.07 -13.63
C TRP A 374 -13.06 24.70 -14.52
N LEU A 375 -13.71 23.56 -14.24
CA LEU A 375 -14.90 23.12 -14.96
C LEU A 375 -16.05 24.13 -14.82
N ASN A 376 -16.31 24.63 -13.63
CA ASN A 376 -17.37 25.64 -13.41
C ASN A 376 -17.19 26.92 -14.24
N LYS A 377 -15.95 27.22 -14.67
CA LYS A 377 -15.65 28.39 -15.53
C LYS A 377 -15.66 28.06 -17.02
N ASN A 378 -15.43 26.80 -17.40
CA ASN A 378 -15.12 26.43 -18.78
C ASN A 378 -16.20 25.53 -19.42
N LEU A 379 -17.22 25.11 -18.66
CA LEU A 379 -18.37 24.40 -19.20
C LEU A 379 -19.31 25.39 -19.92
N ASP A 380 -19.82 24.96 -21.06
CA ASP A 380 -20.74 25.76 -21.89
C ASP A 380 -22.21 25.49 -21.50
N LEU A 381 -22.50 24.28 -20.98
CA LEU A 381 -23.81 23.91 -20.47
C LEU A 381 -24.03 24.44 -19.03
N PRO A 382 -25.29 24.69 -18.61
CA PRO A 382 -25.60 25.29 -17.32
C PRO A 382 -25.51 24.28 -16.16
N ILE A 383 -24.35 23.68 -15.99
CA ILE A 383 -24.05 22.75 -14.90
C ILE A 383 -23.77 23.54 -13.63
N THR A 384 -24.46 23.24 -12.56
CA THR A 384 -24.27 23.96 -11.30
C THR A 384 -22.99 23.53 -10.60
N LYS A 385 -22.36 24.45 -9.87
CA LYS A 385 -21.19 24.16 -9.06
C LYS A 385 -21.48 23.09 -8.02
N THR A 386 -22.70 23.02 -7.49
CA THR A 386 -23.16 21.99 -6.54
C THR A 386 -23.09 20.60 -7.17
N ASN A 387 -23.56 20.45 -8.41
CA ASN A 387 -23.50 19.16 -9.12
C ASN A 387 -22.04 18.72 -9.35
N LEU A 388 -21.12 19.67 -9.63
CA LEU A 388 -19.68 19.36 -9.73
C LEU A 388 -19.11 18.94 -8.38
N TYR A 389 -19.45 19.62 -7.28
CA TYR A 389 -19.05 19.16 -5.94
C TYR A 389 -19.58 17.77 -5.63
N GLU A 390 -20.81 17.46 -5.98
CA GLU A 390 -21.35 16.12 -5.81
C GLU A 390 -20.58 15.07 -6.64
N LEU A 391 -20.19 15.39 -7.86
CA LEU A 391 -19.40 14.49 -8.71
C LEU A 391 -18.04 14.18 -8.12
N PHE A 392 -17.31 15.21 -7.66
CA PHE A 392 -15.92 15.08 -7.24
C PHE A 392 -15.77 14.67 -5.77
N PHE A 393 -16.76 14.89 -4.90
CA PHE A 393 -16.66 14.67 -3.46
C PHE A 393 -17.65 13.65 -2.90
N ARG A 394 -18.48 13.03 -3.74
CA ARG A 394 -19.30 11.90 -3.30
C ARG A 394 -18.38 10.70 -3.02
N GLU A 395 -18.07 10.49 -1.75
CA GLU A 395 -17.48 9.26 -1.31
C GLU A 395 -18.47 8.10 -1.44
N GLY A 396 -18.13 7.09 -2.25
CA GLY A 396 -18.51 5.68 -2.13
C GLY A 396 -19.89 5.36 -1.52
N GLU A 397 -20.94 6.02 -1.94
CA GLU A 397 -22.29 5.50 -1.73
C GLU A 397 -22.43 4.25 -2.60
N ALA A 398 -22.86 3.16 -1.98
CA ALA A 398 -23.00 1.87 -2.63
C ALA A 398 -23.76 1.99 -3.97
N GLU A 399 -23.36 1.17 -4.93
CA GLU A 399 -23.92 1.09 -6.30
C GLU A 399 -25.47 1.03 -6.37
N GLU A 400 -26.14 0.75 -5.25
CA GLU A 400 -27.59 0.63 -5.15
C GLU A 400 -28.37 1.96 -5.05
N ASP A 401 -27.73 3.06 -4.57
CA ASP A 401 -28.37 4.39 -4.46
C ASP A 401 -28.12 5.30 -5.69
N GLN A 402 -27.55 4.76 -6.77
CA GLN A 402 -27.07 5.53 -7.93
C GLN A 402 -28.12 5.72 -9.05
N LYS A 403 -29.41 5.59 -8.79
CA LYS A 403 -30.43 5.55 -9.87
C LYS A 403 -30.80 6.88 -10.50
N GLU A 404 -30.41 8.03 -9.92
CA GLU A 404 -30.61 9.33 -10.58
C GLU A 404 -29.28 10.08 -10.68
N GLY A 405 -28.73 10.14 -11.90
CA GLY A 405 -27.55 10.95 -12.20
C GLY A 405 -27.87 12.43 -12.10
N SER A 406 -26.98 13.21 -11.46
CA SER A 406 -27.12 14.69 -11.37
C SER A 406 -26.97 15.39 -12.73
N PHE A 407 -26.63 14.66 -13.81
CA PHE A 407 -26.36 15.18 -15.15
C PHE A 407 -27.18 14.45 -16.22
N SER A 408 -27.46 15.15 -17.32
CA SER A 408 -27.86 14.50 -18.56
C SER A 408 -26.65 13.83 -19.24
N LYS A 409 -26.89 12.90 -20.15
CA LYS A 409 -25.82 12.27 -20.95
C LYS A 409 -24.99 13.31 -21.75
N LYS A 410 -25.62 14.41 -22.19
CA LYS A 410 -24.96 15.51 -22.89
C LYS A 410 -24.01 16.28 -21.97
N GLU A 411 -24.45 16.58 -20.76
CA GLU A 411 -23.63 17.27 -19.75
C GLU A 411 -22.44 16.41 -19.29
N ALA A 412 -22.68 15.10 -19.07
CA ALA A 412 -21.62 14.16 -18.74
C ALA A 412 -20.56 14.07 -19.84
N ARG A 413 -20.99 14.09 -21.12
CA ARG A 413 -20.07 14.11 -22.26
C ARG A 413 -19.24 15.40 -22.31
N GLU A 414 -19.87 16.54 -22.10
CA GLU A 414 -19.16 17.81 -22.09
C GLU A 414 -18.10 17.87 -20.96
N ILE A 415 -18.42 17.38 -19.76
CA ILE A 415 -17.45 17.32 -18.67
C ILE A 415 -16.24 16.47 -19.09
N LEU A 416 -16.47 15.29 -19.70
CA LEU A 416 -15.41 14.42 -20.21
C LEU A 416 -14.53 15.11 -21.28
N ASP A 417 -15.18 15.69 -22.29
CA ASP A 417 -14.46 16.35 -23.39
C ASP A 417 -13.59 17.52 -22.88
N LYS A 418 -14.10 18.29 -21.90
CA LYS A 418 -13.32 19.34 -21.24
C LYS A 418 -12.15 18.77 -20.42
N MET A 419 -12.36 17.68 -19.69
CA MET A 419 -11.30 17.02 -18.91
C MET A 419 -10.22 16.42 -19.82
N GLU A 420 -10.58 15.77 -20.92
CA GLU A 420 -9.63 15.21 -21.90
C GLU A 420 -8.78 16.29 -22.60
N SER A 421 -9.30 17.51 -22.74
CA SER A 421 -8.57 18.64 -23.32
C SER A 421 -7.72 19.44 -22.33
N LEU A 422 -7.76 19.10 -21.05
CA LEU A 422 -7.12 19.88 -19.99
C LEU A 422 -5.61 19.66 -19.95
N ALA A 423 -4.85 20.75 -19.88
CA ALA A 423 -3.42 20.75 -19.61
C ALA A 423 -3.15 21.26 -18.17
N ILE A 424 -2.48 20.47 -17.38
CA ILE A 424 -2.18 20.72 -15.97
C ILE A 424 -0.67 20.72 -15.79
N CYS A 425 -0.14 21.80 -15.24
CA CYS A 425 1.29 21.94 -14.99
C CYS A 425 1.57 22.13 -13.49
N ASP A 426 2.45 21.29 -12.97
CA ASP A 426 3.07 21.49 -11.66
C ASP A 426 4.46 22.10 -11.87
N PRO A 427 4.67 23.38 -11.52
CA PRO A 427 5.94 24.07 -11.75
C PRO A 427 7.04 23.70 -10.75
N ALA A 428 6.74 22.90 -9.74
CA ALA A 428 7.68 22.43 -8.72
C ALA A 428 7.33 20.99 -8.33
N VAL A 429 7.40 20.11 -9.33
CA VAL A 429 6.77 18.78 -9.30
C VAL A 429 7.31 17.86 -8.20
N GLY A 430 8.57 18.02 -7.80
CA GLY A 430 9.20 17.15 -6.79
C GLY A 430 9.03 15.67 -7.13
N SER A 431 8.51 14.89 -6.19
CA SER A 431 8.18 13.48 -6.37
C SER A 431 6.97 13.20 -7.28
N GLY A 432 6.31 14.23 -7.80
CA GLY A 432 5.13 14.11 -8.65
C GLY A 432 3.81 13.89 -7.91
N ALA A 433 3.77 14.11 -6.60
CA ALA A 433 2.59 13.82 -5.78
C ALA A 433 1.30 14.48 -6.30
N PHE A 434 1.35 15.76 -6.70
CA PHE A 434 0.19 16.47 -7.26
C PHE A 434 -0.22 15.93 -8.63
N LEU A 435 0.73 15.59 -9.50
CA LEU A 435 0.42 15.03 -10.82
C LEU A 435 -0.18 13.64 -10.71
N VAL A 436 0.34 12.80 -9.80
CA VAL A 436 -0.23 11.48 -9.52
C VAL A 436 -1.62 11.60 -8.90
N GLY A 437 -1.81 12.50 -7.94
CA GLY A 437 -3.12 12.78 -7.34
C GLY A 437 -4.14 13.27 -8.38
N MET A 438 -3.73 14.17 -9.26
CA MET A 438 -4.59 14.67 -10.34
C MET A 438 -4.97 13.57 -11.33
N MET A 439 -3.99 12.73 -11.74
CA MET A 439 -4.27 11.56 -12.59
C MET A 439 -5.33 10.64 -11.96
N GLN A 440 -5.22 10.37 -10.66
CA GLN A 440 -6.19 9.53 -9.96
C GLN A 440 -7.58 10.14 -9.94
N VAL A 441 -7.69 11.43 -9.59
CA VAL A 441 -8.99 12.14 -9.58
C VAL A 441 -9.63 12.16 -10.97
N MET A 442 -8.84 12.40 -12.03
CA MET A 442 -9.33 12.38 -13.41
C MET A 442 -9.79 10.97 -13.81
N ASP A 443 -8.98 9.92 -13.56
CA ASP A 443 -9.31 8.52 -13.88
C ASP A 443 -10.59 8.06 -13.15
N GLU A 444 -10.72 8.35 -11.85
CA GLU A 444 -11.92 8.04 -11.06
C GLU A 444 -13.16 8.74 -11.63
N THR A 445 -13.05 10.04 -11.93
CA THR A 445 -14.17 10.83 -12.43
C THR A 445 -14.60 10.37 -13.82
N GLU A 446 -13.67 10.12 -14.72
CA GLU A 446 -13.95 9.56 -16.04
C GLU A 446 -14.63 8.20 -15.94
N GLN A 447 -14.16 7.31 -15.08
CA GLN A 447 -14.78 6.01 -14.86
C GLN A 447 -16.22 6.14 -14.38
N ILE A 448 -16.47 7.03 -13.39
CA ILE A 448 -17.82 7.28 -12.86
C ILE A 448 -18.74 7.77 -13.97
N LEU A 449 -18.32 8.75 -14.76
CA LEU A 449 -19.13 9.32 -15.84
C LEU A 449 -19.41 8.30 -16.96
N LYS A 450 -18.35 7.58 -17.42
CA LYS A 450 -18.48 6.59 -18.50
C LYS A 450 -19.40 5.43 -18.11
N VAL A 451 -19.27 4.91 -16.88
CA VAL A 451 -20.15 3.82 -16.40
C VAL A 451 -21.58 4.29 -16.15
N ARG A 452 -21.77 5.44 -15.47
CA ARG A 452 -23.10 5.92 -15.09
C ARG A 452 -23.95 6.33 -16.28
N TYR A 453 -23.34 6.91 -17.29
CA TYR A 453 -24.06 7.46 -18.46
C TYR A 453 -23.94 6.60 -19.72
N ASP A 454 -23.44 5.37 -19.59
CA ASP A 454 -23.23 4.43 -20.70
C ASP A 454 -22.49 5.11 -21.88
N LEU A 455 -21.30 5.64 -21.57
CA LEU A 455 -20.39 6.23 -22.54
C LEU A 455 -19.26 5.25 -22.85
N ASP A 456 -18.68 5.36 -24.06
CA ASP A 456 -17.60 4.48 -24.47
C ASP A 456 -16.45 4.48 -23.45
N SER A 457 -16.10 3.29 -22.93
CA SER A 457 -15.07 3.12 -21.92
C SER A 457 -13.79 2.55 -22.52
N GLN A 458 -12.67 3.24 -22.29
CA GLN A 458 -11.34 2.66 -22.48
C GLN A 458 -10.97 1.78 -21.29
N ASN A 459 -10.04 0.84 -21.47
CA ASN A 459 -9.49 0.12 -20.32
C ASN A 459 -8.67 1.07 -19.43
N VAL A 460 -8.47 0.70 -18.16
CA VAL A 460 -7.79 1.54 -17.15
C VAL A 460 -6.38 1.96 -17.61
N PHE A 461 -5.64 1.05 -18.24
CA PHE A 461 -4.28 1.33 -18.71
C PHE A 461 -4.24 2.42 -19.79
N GLU A 462 -5.06 2.29 -20.84
CA GLU A 462 -5.10 3.27 -21.94
C GLU A 462 -5.61 4.63 -21.47
N ARG A 463 -6.56 4.66 -20.55
CA ARG A 463 -7.08 5.89 -19.95
C ARG A 463 -6.00 6.63 -19.15
N LYS A 464 -5.32 5.95 -18.22
CA LYS A 464 -4.21 6.55 -17.45
C LYS A 464 -3.06 7.00 -18.36
N LYS A 465 -2.72 6.19 -19.35
CA LYS A 465 -1.70 6.53 -20.33
C LYS A 465 -2.05 7.81 -21.11
N SER A 466 -3.31 7.97 -21.51
CA SER A 466 -3.79 9.18 -22.16
C SER A 466 -3.66 10.42 -21.26
N ILE A 467 -4.13 10.32 -20.01
CA ILE A 467 -4.03 11.40 -19.02
C ILE A 467 -2.57 11.81 -18.83
N ILE A 468 -1.66 10.86 -18.61
CA ILE A 468 -0.24 11.15 -18.42
C ILE A 468 0.37 11.82 -19.64
N ALA A 469 0.07 11.31 -20.83
CA ALA A 469 0.71 11.77 -22.07
C ALA A 469 0.19 13.13 -22.58
N GLN A 470 -1.07 13.47 -22.30
CA GLN A 470 -1.75 14.60 -22.90
C GLN A 470 -2.06 15.72 -21.91
N SER A 471 -2.28 15.39 -20.64
CA SER A 471 -2.81 16.35 -19.68
C SER A 471 -1.82 16.80 -18.61
N LEU A 472 -0.78 16.00 -18.28
CA LEU A 472 0.07 16.27 -17.14
C LEU A 472 1.47 16.73 -17.53
N TYR A 473 1.90 17.86 -16.96
CA TYR A 473 3.21 18.47 -17.18
C TYR A 473 3.84 18.82 -15.83
N GLY A 474 5.12 18.49 -15.66
CA GLY A 474 5.88 18.82 -14.45
C GLY A 474 7.19 19.51 -14.78
N VAL A 475 7.61 20.44 -13.92
CA VAL A 475 8.92 21.08 -13.99
C VAL A 475 9.67 20.79 -12.70
N GLU A 476 10.91 20.31 -12.82
CA GLU A 476 11.79 20.03 -11.68
C GLU A 476 13.19 20.60 -11.94
N VAL A 477 13.81 21.11 -10.89
CA VAL A 477 15.17 21.67 -10.96
C VAL A 477 16.22 20.55 -10.96
N LYS A 478 15.94 19.47 -10.24
CA LYS A 478 16.85 18.32 -10.16
C LYS A 478 16.44 17.26 -11.21
N GLU A 479 17.30 17.04 -12.20
CA GLU A 479 17.08 16.13 -13.35
C GLU A 479 16.74 14.68 -12.96
N TRP A 480 17.02 14.29 -11.73
CA TRP A 480 16.84 12.93 -11.24
C TRP A 480 15.70 12.77 -10.21
N ALA A 481 14.98 13.83 -9.86
CA ALA A 481 13.86 13.83 -8.93
C ALA A 481 12.55 13.32 -9.57
#